data_2b9dd9c60c6bf2610c5505be62a38f86
#
_entry.id   2b9dd9c60c6bf2610c5505be62a38f86
#
_cell.length_a   1.000
_cell.length_b   1.000
_cell.length_c   1.000
_cell.angle_alpha   90.00
_cell.angle_beta   90.00
_cell.angle_gamma   90.00
#
_symmetry.space_group_name_H-M   'P 1'
#
loop_
_entity.id
_entity.type
_entity.pdbx_description
1 polymer ?
#
loop_
_entity_poly.entity_id
_entity_poly.type
_entity_poly.pdbx_seq_one_letter_code
_entity_poly.pdbx_strand_id
1 'polypeptide(L)'
;MGTLAKSAAEETRGRGRPRDEDCRERILRAGLELLEESAFADITTDAIAERAGASKATIYRWWPNKASVLIEALREAVAQELPFPETGDLRLDIRLQLRNFIKLLTGRRGRIFKAFIAAAQSDPEVAQTFEAVWRHPRRATAKIALERYRGQALREDADTDVIMDALYGPVYYRLLVGRGPLSERYADSISDMVLEGIVNPHHEFTPDAK
;
A
#
# COMPACT_ATOMS: atom_id res chain seq x y z
N MET A 1 -12.49 -25.01 65.26
CA MET A 1 -11.55 -23.88 65.09
C MET A 1 -10.74 -24.18 63.85
N GLY A 2 -10.90 -23.37 62.82
CA GLY A 2 -10.17 -23.57 61.55
C GLY A 2 -10.69 -22.60 60.52
N THR A 3 -10.17 -21.40 60.49
CA THR A 3 -10.58 -20.26 59.66
C THR A 3 -10.17 -20.52 58.21
N LEU A 4 -11.12 -20.48 57.29
CA LEU A 4 -10.95 -20.53 55.83
C LEU A 4 -10.33 -19.23 55.36
N ALA A 5 -9.11 -19.24 54.90
CA ALA A 5 -8.51 -18.17 54.11
C ALA A 5 -8.98 -18.30 52.67
N LYS A 6 -9.93 -17.49 52.25
CA LYS A 6 -10.29 -17.23 50.83
C LYS A 6 -9.18 -16.43 50.18
N SER A 7 -8.36 -17.08 49.39
CA SER A 7 -7.47 -16.41 48.46
C SER A 7 -8.33 -15.83 47.32
N ALA A 8 -8.46 -14.51 47.33
CA ALA A 8 -8.99 -13.77 46.21
C ALA A 8 -7.90 -13.64 45.15
N ALA A 9 -7.92 -14.53 44.16
CA ALA A 9 -7.23 -14.29 42.91
C ALA A 9 -8.06 -13.25 42.14
N GLU A 10 -7.77 -11.97 42.33
CA GLU A 10 -8.25 -10.90 41.48
C GLU A 10 -7.71 -11.10 40.06
N GLU A 11 -8.60 -11.53 39.19
CA GLU A 11 -8.41 -11.43 37.74
C GLU A 11 -8.15 -9.98 37.34
N THR A 12 -6.90 -9.62 37.11
CA THR A 12 -6.52 -8.42 36.36
C THR A 12 -6.87 -8.65 34.90
N ARG A 13 -8.16 -8.52 34.58
CA ARG A 13 -8.63 -8.38 33.21
C ARG A 13 -8.04 -7.09 32.66
N GLY A 14 -7.15 -7.22 31.66
CA GLY A 14 -6.57 -6.13 30.92
C GLY A 14 -7.63 -5.25 30.27
N ARG A 15 -8.02 -4.17 30.93
CA ARG A 15 -9.13 -3.26 30.63
C ARG A 15 -8.86 -2.29 29.47
N GLY A 16 -7.69 -2.38 28.80
CA GLY A 16 -7.25 -1.38 27.82
C GLY A 16 -7.22 -1.85 26.36
N ARG A 17 -6.94 -3.10 26.09
CA ARG A 17 -6.61 -3.58 24.72
C ARG A 17 -7.80 -3.70 23.78
N PRO A 18 -8.97 -4.30 24.10
CA PRO A 18 -10.05 -4.45 23.11
C PRO A 18 -10.75 -3.13 22.73
N ARG A 19 -11.02 -2.25 23.71
CA ARG A 19 -11.71 -0.97 23.46
C ARG A 19 -10.87 0.04 22.69
N ASP A 20 -9.57 0.00 22.83
CA ASP A 20 -8.64 0.89 22.14
C ASP A 20 -8.55 0.48 20.65
N GLU A 21 -8.47 -0.82 20.36
CA GLU A 21 -8.43 -1.33 18.99
C GLU A 21 -9.75 -1.08 18.24
N ASP A 22 -10.89 -1.34 18.86
CA ASP A 22 -12.21 -1.01 18.30
C ASP A 22 -12.34 0.48 17.96
N CYS A 23 -11.78 1.35 18.81
CA CYS A 23 -11.77 2.78 18.56
C CYS A 23 -10.87 3.15 17.38
N ARG A 24 -9.69 2.55 17.29
CA ARG A 24 -8.77 2.73 16.17
C ARG A 24 -9.42 2.31 14.85
N GLU A 25 -10.03 1.13 14.80
CA GLU A 25 -10.74 0.64 13.61
C GLU A 25 -11.89 1.55 13.17
N ARG A 26 -12.67 2.10 14.12
CA ARG A 26 -13.72 3.05 13.78
C ARG A 26 -13.17 4.35 13.18
N ILE A 27 -12.05 4.85 13.70
CA ILE A 27 -11.38 6.05 13.16
C ILE A 27 -10.87 5.80 11.75
N LEU A 28 -10.22 4.68 11.49
CA LEU A 28 -9.73 4.33 10.15
C LEU A 28 -10.88 4.12 9.15
N ARG A 29 -11.96 3.47 9.57
CA ARG A 29 -13.16 3.30 8.75
C ARG A 29 -13.79 4.66 8.40
N ALA A 30 -13.98 5.53 9.37
CA ALA A 30 -14.49 6.88 9.15
C ALA A 30 -13.61 7.69 8.18
N GLY A 31 -12.27 7.57 8.32
CA GLY A 31 -11.32 8.18 7.39
C GLY A 31 -11.45 7.66 5.97
N LEU A 32 -11.63 6.36 5.81
CA LEU A 32 -11.82 5.72 4.51
C LEU A 32 -13.12 6.16 3.83
N GLU A 33 -14.23 6.18 4.57
CA GLU A 33 -15.53 6.64 4.09
C GLU A 33 -15.45 8.10 3.61
N LEU A 34 -14.83 8.98 4.41
CA LEU A 34 -14.63 10.39 4.03
C LEU A 34 -13.77 10.54 2.76
N LEU A 35 -12.73 9.72 2.59
CA LEU A 35 -11.91 9.69 1.35
C LEU A 35 -12.71 9.24 0.11
N GLU A 36 -13.77 8.48 0.30
CA GLU A 36 -14.64 8.05 -0.79
C GLU A 36 -15.68 9.11 -1.16
N GLU A 37 -16.07 9.94 -0.20
CA GLU A 37 -17.11 10.96 -0.33
C GLU A 37 -16.57 12.35 -0.71
N SER A 38 -15.35 12.69 -0.25
CA SER A 38 -14.80 14.04 -0.31
C SER A 38 -13.38 14.08 -0.87
N ALA A 39 -12.94 15.26 -1.30
CA ALA A 39 -11.55 15.46 -1.66
C ALA A 39 -10.66 15.46 -0.41
N PHE A 40 -9.43 14.92 -0.53
CA PHE A 40 -8.46 14.88 0.59
C PHE A 40 -8.25 16.22 1.28
N ALA A 41 -8.23 17.32 0.51
CA ALA A 41 -8.02 18.66 1.03
C ALA A 41 -9.14 19.10 1.99
N ASP A 42 -10.38 18.71 1.70
CA ASP A 42 -11.58 19.14 2.44
C ASP A 42 -11.82 18.33 3.72
N ILE A 43 -11.18 17.17 3.86
CA ILE A 43 -11.32 16.34 5.05
C ILE A 43 -10.58 16.97 6.22
N THR A 44 -11.26 17.09 7.36
CA THR A 44 -10.69 17.62 8.61
C THR A 44 -10.64 16.56 9.69
N THR A 45 -9.77 16.74 10.70
CA THR A 45 -9.73 15.87 11.87
C THR A 45 -11.05 15.92 12.66
N ASP A 46 -11.76 17.04 12.61
CA ASP A 46 -13.10 17.18 13.20
C ASP A 46 -14.10 16.25 12.53
N ALA A 47 -14.15 16.24 11.20
CA ALA A 47 -15.04 15.39 10.45
C ALA A 47 -14.75 13.89 10.71
N ILE A 48 -13.46 13.51 10.83
CA ILE A 48 -13.08 12.15 11.17
C ILE A 48 -13.55 11.80 12.60
N ALA A 49 -13.34 12.70 13.57
CA ALA A 49 -13.72 12.50 14.96
C ALA A 49 -15.23 12.33 15.12
N GLU A 50 -16.00 13.21 14.48
CA GLU A 50 -17.47 13.18 14.46
C GLU A 50 -17.98 11.85 13.86
N ARG A 51 -17.51 11.49 12.67
CA ARG A 51 -17.90 10.26 11.95
C ARG A 51 -17.55 8.99 12.74
N ALA A 52 -16.41 8.99 13.43
CA ALA A 52 -15.92 7.84 14.21
C ALA A 52 -16.56 7.74 15.61
N GLY A 53 -17.27 8.78 16.08
CA GLY A 53 -17.71 8.88 17.48
C GLY A 53 -16.53 8.89 18.45
N ALA A 54 -15.44 9.59 18.09
CA ALA A 54 -14.21 9.69 18.87
C ALA A 54 -13.86 11.15 19.17
N SER A 55 -13.00 11.40 20.16
CA SER A 55 -12.47 12.73 20.40
C SER A 55 -11.24 13.02 19.51
N LYS A 56 -11.00 14.30 19.18
CA LYS A 56 -9.74 14.69 18.55
C LYS A 56 -8.51 14.26 19.35
N ALA A 57 -8.57 14.36 20.69
CA ALA A 57 -7.48 13.91 21.57
C ALA A 57 -7.19 12.42 21.40
N THR A 58 -8.24 11.61 21.18
CA THR A 58 -8.08 10.19 20.88
C THR A 58 -7.38 9.98 19.54
N ILE A 59 -7.74 10.74 18.51
CA ILE A 59 -7.09 10.66 17.19
C ILE A 59 -5.62 11.05 17.30
N TYR A 60 -5.30 12.21 17.89
CA TYR A 60 -3.92 12.68 18.01
C TYR A 60 -3.02 11.83 18.90
N ARG A 61 -3.58 10.96 19.74
CA ARG A 61 -2.81 9.96 20.49
C ARG A 61 -2.20 8.90 19.56
N TRP A 62 -2.83 8.58 18.43
CA TRP A 62 -2.42 7.54 17.48
C TRP A 62 -1.75 8.12 16.24
N TRP A 63 -2.22 9.25 15.78
CA TRP A 63 -1.81 9.88 14.53
C TRP A 63 -1.50 11.36 14.71
N PRO A 64 -0.33 11.83 14.28
CA PRO A 64 0.09 13.23 14.46
C PRO A 64 -0.79 14.21 13.67
N ASN A 65 -1.38 13.77 12.56
CA ASN A 65 -2.18 14.61 11.68
C ASN A 65 -3.23 13.80 10.89
N LYS A 66 -4.11 14.50 10.17
CA LYS A 66 -5.16 13.88 9.35
C LYS A 66 -4.59 12.99 8.22
N ALA A 67 -3.43 13.37 7.65
CA ALA A 67 -2.83 12.60 6.56
C ALA A 67 -2.43 11.20 7.03
N SER A 68 -1.88 11.09 8.23
CA SER A 68 -1.51 9.80 8.83
C SER A 68 -2.72 8.88 9.01
N VAL A 69 -3.85 9.40 9.49
CA VAL A 69 -5.10 8.62 9.60
C VAL A 69 -5.55 8.13 8.22
N LEU A 70 -5.65 9.06 7.26
CA LEU A 70 -6.23 8.80 5.95
C LEU A 70 -5.37 7.86 5.10
N ILE A 71 -4.04 8.02 5.16
CA ILE A 71 -3.11 7.14 4.45
C ILE A 71 -3.11 5.75 5.07
N GLU A 72 -3.18 5.64 6.41
CA GLU A 72 -3.27 4.35 7.08
C GLU A 72 -4.59 3.64 6.80
N ALA A 73 -5.71 4.37 6.80
CA ALA A 73 -7.02 3.84 6.43
C ALA A 73 -7.02 3.26 5.01
N LEU A 74 -6.43 3.99 4.05
CA LEU A 74 -6.27 3.49 2.69
C LEU A 74 -5.36 2.26 2.65
N ARG A 75 -4.25 2.26 3.37
CA ARG A 75 -3.31 1.13 3.43
C ARG A 75 -3.98 -0.14 3.91
N GLU A 76 -4.74 -0.07 5.00
CA GLU A 76 -5.44 -1.25 5.55
C GLU A 76 -6.51 -1.79 4.59
N ALA A 77 -7.29 -0.91 3.99
CA ALA A 77 -8.28 -1.32 2.99
C ALA A 77 -7.62 -2.00 1.78
N VAL A 78 -6.54 -1.44 1.28
CA VAL A 78 -5.81 -2.01 0.13
C VAL A 78 -5.06 -3.28 0.48
N ALA A 79 -4.56 -3.43 1.70
CA ALA A 79 -3.88 -4.67 2.12
C ALA A 79 -4.80 -5.90 2.01
N GLN A 80 -6.09 -5.72 2.28
CA GLN A 80 -7.10 -6.77 2.12
C GLN A 80 -7.48 -7.01 0.65
N GLU A 81 -7.55 -5.95 -0.15
CA GLU A 81 -7.97 -6.00 -1.56
C GLU A 81 -6.84 -6.45 -2.50
N LEU A 82 -5.58 -6.26 -2.10
CA LEU A 82 -4.39 -6.46 -2.92
C LEU A 82 -3.29 -7.24 -2.17
N PRO A 83 -3.54 -8.49 -1.77
CA PRO A 83 -2.48 -9.36 -1.27
C PRO A 83 -1.48 -9.66 -2.39
N PHE A 84 -0.22 -9.91 -2.02
CA PHE A 84 0.78 -10.34 -3.01
C PHE A 84 0.51 -11.79 -3.42
N PRO A 85 0.45 -12.12 -4.71
CA PRO A 85 0.24 -13.50 -5.15
C PRO A 85 1.38 -14.43 -4.72
N GLU A 86 1.06 -15.69 -4.49
CA GLU A 86 2.01 -16.75 -4.06
C GLU A 86 1.69 -18.05 -4.80
N THR A 87 1.76 -18.02 -6.14
CA THR A 87 1.42 -19.17 -6.98
C THR A 87 2.56 -20.16 -7.12
N GLY A 88 3.78 -19.77 -6.80
CA GLY A 88 4.99 -20.53 -7.06
C GLY A 88 5.60 -20.28 -8.45
N ASP A 89 4.97 -19.47 -9.27
CA ASP A 89 5.47 -19.01 -10.58
C ASP A 89 5.70 -17.50 -10.58
N LEU A 90 6.96 -17.08 -10.68
CA LEU A 90 7.35 -15.67 -10.67
C LEU A 90 6.63 -14.85 -11.75
N ARG A 91 6.48 -15.40 -12.98
CA ARG A 91 5.82 -14.70 -14.08
C ARG A 91 4.34 -14.46 -13.78
N LEU A 92 3.70 -15.48 -13.27
CA LEU A 92 2.28 -15.41 -12.91
C LEU A 92 2.06 -14.46 -11.74
N ASP A 93 2.90 -14.52 -10.70
CA ASP A 93 2.80 -13.66 -9.52
C ASP A 93 2.96 -12.18 -9.89
N ILE A 94 3.97 -11.84 -10.70
CA ILE A 94 4.18 -10.46 -11.17
C ILE A 94 2.98 -9.99 -12.02
N ARG A 95 2.52 -10.81 -12.95
CA ARG A 95 1.42 -10.47 -13.85
C ARG A 95 0.11 -10.26 -13.07
N LEU A 96 -0.23 -11.17 -12.16
CA LEU A 96 -1.42 -11.05 -11.32
C LEU A 96 -1.34 -9.82 -10.41
N GLN A 97 -0.18 -9.60 -9.77
CA GLN A 97 0.04 -8.44 -8.92
C GLN A 97 -0.18 -7.12 -9.68
N LEU A 98 0.37 -7.00 -10.88
CA LEU A 98 0.27 -5.77 -11.66
C LEU A 98 -1.15 -5.55 -12.21
N ARG A 99 -1.84 -6.62 -12.65
CA ARG A 99 -3.25 -6.56 -13.03
C ARG A 99 -4.15 -6.12 -11.87
N ASN A 100 -3.96 -6.72 -10.68
CA ASN A 100 -4.72 -6.37 -9.48
C ASN A 100 -4.45 -4.91 -9.07
N PHE A 101 -3.21 -4.45 -9.16
CA PHE A 101 -2.86 -3.06 -8.88
C PHE A 101 -3.52 -2.09 -9.87
N ILE A 102 -3.51 -2.40 -11.16
CA ILE A 102 -4.21 -1.60 -12.18
C ILE A 102 -5.72 -1.58 -11.93
N LYS A 103 -6.32 -2.71 -11.59
CA LYS A 103 -7.75 -2.80 -11.24
C LYS A 103 -8.09 -1.89 -10.05
N LEU A 104 -7.26 -1.90 -9.01
CA LEU A 104 -7.40 -1.00 -7.86
C LEU A 104 -7.37 0.48 -8.30
N LEU A 105 -6.42 0.85 -9.15
CA LEU A 105 -6.20 2.23 -9.60
C LEU A 105 -7.23 2.73 -10.62
N THR A 106 -7.94 1.87 -11.30
CA THR A 106 -9.02 2.24 -12.24
C THR A 106 -10.35 2.52 -11.52
N GLY A 107 -10.47 2.11 -10.25
CA GLY A 107 -11.65 2.36 -9.42
C GLY A 107 -11.56 3.64 -8.57
N ARG A 108 -12.37 3.69 -7.52
CA ARG A 108 -12.37 4.81 -6.54
C ARG A 108 -10.99 5.05 -5.93
N ARG A 109 -10.26 3.98 -5.65
CA ARG A 109 -8.91 4.04 -5.06
C ARG A 109 -7.94 4.85 -5.91
N GLY A 110 -8.06 4.78 -7.24
CA GLY A 110 -7.20 5.57 -8.14
C GLY A 110 -7.35 7.08 -7.97
N ARG A 111 -8.55 7.59 -7.68
CA ARG A 111 -8.75 9.01 -7.37
C ARG A 111 -8.07 9.41 -6.07
N ILE A 112 -8.22 8.57 -5.03
CA ILE A 112 -7.58 8.79 -3.73
C ILE A 112 -6.06 8.77 -3.87
N PHE A 113 -5.50 7.81 -4.61
CA PHE A 113 -4.07 7.76 -4.89
C PHE A 113 -3.54 9.00 -5.58
N LYS A 114 -4.24 9.48 -6.63
CA LYS A 114 -3.86 10.74 -7.31
C LYS A 114 -3.84 11.92 -6.34
N ALA A 115 -4.84 12.02 -5.48
CA ALA A 115 -4.94 13.10 -4.50
C ALA A 115 -3.78 13.06 -3.48
N PHE A 116 -3.42 11.87 -2.97
CA PHE A 116 -2.28 11.74 -2.06
C PHE A 116 -0.95 12.05 -2.73
N ILE A 117 -0.72 11.56 -3.96
CA ILE A 117 0.51 11.85 -4.69
C ILE A 117 0.61 13.36 -4.98
N ALA A 118 -0.49 14.00 -5.38
CA ALA A 118 -0.52 15.43 -5.62
C ALA A 118 -0.23 16.22 -4.33
N ALA A 119 -0.85 15.84 -3.21
CA ALA A 119 -0.60 16.48 -1.92
C ALA A 119 0.86 16.29 -1.47
N ALA A 120 1.43 15.12 -1.66
CA ALA A 120 2.83 14.81 -1.32
C ALA A 120 3.85 15.63 -2.16
N GLN A 121 3.48 16.12 -3.34
CA GLN A 121 4.37 17.01 -4.13
C GLN A 121 4.46 18.43 -3.56
N SER A 122 3.46 18.87 -2.81
CA SER A 122 3.36 20.23 -2.28
C SER A 122 3.51 20.34 -0.77
N ASP A 123 3.38 19.22 -0.05
CA ASP A 123 3.43 19.16 1.41
C ASP A 123 4.44 18.10 1.87
N PRO A 124 5.60 18.51 2.42
CA PRO A 124 6.64 17.59 2.89
C PRO A 124 6.17 16.64 4.00
N GLU A 125 5.23 17.05 4.86
CA GLU A 125 4.69 16.20 5.92
C GLU A 125 3.83 15.07 5.35
N VAL A 126 3.00 15.39 4.35
CA VAL A 126 2.23 14.38 3.61
C VAL A 126 3.17 13.44 2.84
N ALA A 127 4.22 13.98 2.22
CA ALA A 127 5.22 13.18 1.51
C ALA A 127 5.91 12.16 2.43
N GLN A 128 6.37 12.62 3.59
CA GLN A 128 7.02 11.76 4.59
C GLN A 128 6.06 10.70 5.11
N THR A 129 4.82 11.07 5.39
CA THR A 129 3.79 10.15 5.85
C THR A 129 3.45 9.11 4.78
N PHE A 130 3.28 9.53 3.53
CA PHE A 130 2.99 8.62 2.42
C PHE A 130 4.14 7.63 2.19
N GLU A 131 5.38 8.09 2.30
CA GLU A 131 6.56 7.25 2.25
C GLU A 131 6.56 6.18 3.36
N ALA A 132 6.43 6.62 4.61
CA ALA A 132 6.55 5.75 5.78
C ALA A 132 5.39 4.77 5.93
N VAL A 133 4.16 5.23 5.68
CA VAL A 133 2.95 4.45 5.95
C VAL A 133 2.51 3.63 4.74
N TRP A 134 2.73 4.14 3.52
CA TRP A 134 2.28 3.48 2.30
C TRP A 134 3.43 2.86 1.48
N ARG A 135 4.35 3.70 0.97
CA ARG A 135 5.31 3.26 -0.05
C ARG A 135 6.31 2.25 0.50
N HIS A 136 6.92 2.55 1.63
CA HIS A 136 7.95 1.69 2.22
C HIS A 136 7.41 0.29 2.59
N PRO A 137 6.29 0.13 3.34
CA PRO A 137 5.77 -1.20 3.68
C PRO A 137 5.35 -2.02 2.46
N ARG A 138 4.73 -1.38 1.45
CA ARG A 138 4.34 -2.08 0.22
C ARG A 138 5.56 -2.55 -0.57
N ARG A 139 6.59 -1.71 -0.65
CA ARG A 139 7.84 -2.05 -1.31
C ARG A 139 8.55 -3.20 -0.58
N ALA A 140 8.60 -3.18 0.74
CA ALA A 140 9.17 -4.26 1.54
C ALA A 140 8.46 -5.60 1.30
N THR A 141 7.12 -5.62 1.29
CA THR A 141 6.35 -6.83 0.98
C THR A 141 6.65 -7.36 -0.43
N ALA A 142 6.73 -6.48 -1.42
CA ALA A 142 7.05 -6.87 -2.80
C ALA A 142 8.46 -7.44 -2.92
N LYS A 143 9.44 -6.85 -2.24
CA LYS A 143 10.81 -7.39 -2.18
C LYS A 143 10.84 -8.80 -1.59
N ILE A 144 10.19 -9.02 -0.46
CA ILE A 144 10.11 -10.35 0.17
C ILE A 144 9.51 -11.37 -0.80
N ALA A 145 8.48 -10.99 -1.55
CA ALA A 145 7.86 -11.87 -2.54
C ALA A 145 8.82 -12.21 -3.70
N LEU A 146 9.58 -11.23 -4.21
CA LEU A 146 10.56 -11.46 -5.26
C LEU A 146 11.74 -12.31 -4.78
N GLU A 147 12.22 -12.10 -3.57
CA GLU A 147 13.37 -12.82 -2.99
C GLU A 147 13.10 -14.33 -2.87
N ARG A 148 11.86 -14.79 -2.80
CA ARG A 148 11.51 -16.22 -2.80
C ARG A 148 11.98 -16.95 -4.07
N TYR A 149 12.13 -16.21 -5.16
CA TYR A 149 12.53 -16.75 -6.47
C TYR A 149 14.00 -16.57 -6.79
N ARG A 150 14.77 -15.92 -5.88
CA ARG A 150 16.20 -15.65 -6.10
C ARG A 150 16.98 -16.94 -6.25
N GLY A 151 17.90 -16.97 -7.22
CA GLY A 151 18.69 -18.16 -7.56
C GLY A 151 17.90 -19.28 -8.25
N GLN A 152 16.62 -19.04 -8.58
CA GLN A 152 15.76 -19.94 -9.33
C GLN A 152 15.24 -19.22 -10.59
N ALA A 153 13.98 -18.71 -10.52
CA ALA A 153 13.39 -17.94 -11.61
C ALA A 153 13.86 -16.48 -11.65
N LEU A 154 14.33 -15.93 -10.52
CA LEU A 154 14.97 -14.63 -10.43
C LEU A 154 16.47 -14.79 -10.38
N ARG A 155 17.19 -14.05 -11.23
CA ARG A 155 18.67 -14.08 -11.26
C ARG A 155 19.25 -13.63 -9.93
N GLU A 156 20.40 -14.20 -9.57
CA GLU A 156 21.10 -13.91 -8.31
C GLU A 156 21.49 -12.44 -8.17
N ASP A 157 21.92 -11.80 -9.28
CA ASP A 157 22.36 -10.41 -9.36
C ASP A 157 21.24 -9.41 -9.64
N ALA A 158 19.99 -9.84 -9.70
CA ALA A 158 18.86 -8.97 -10.00
C ALA A 158 18.61 -7.93 -8.89
N ASP A 159 18.58 -6.64 -9.25
CA ASP A 159 18.21 -5.57 -8.35
C ASP A 159 16.67 -5.47 -8.23
N THR A 160 16.16 -5.89 -7.10
CA THR A 160 14.71 -5.89 -6.83
C THR A 160 14.11 -4.48 -6.76
N ASP A 161 14.89 -3.45 -6.41
CA ASP A 161 14.42 -2.07 -6.44
C ASP A 161 14.23 -1.58 -7.88
N VAL A 162 15.17 -1.89 -8.78
CA VAL A 162 15.06 -1.58 -10.21
C VAL A 162 13.89 -2.32 -10.85
N ILE A 163 13.71 -3.60 -10.52
CA ILE A 163 12.56 -4.39 -11.02
C ILE A 163 11.24 -3.73 -10.62
N MET A 164 11.11 -3.35 -9.36
CA MET A 164 9.90 -2.70 -8.87
C MET A 164 9.67 -1.33 -9.51
N ASP A 165 10.70 -0.54 -9.70
CA ASP A 165 10.58 0.74 -10.39
C ASP A 165 10.16 0.55 -11.85
N ALA A 166 10.69 -0.45 -12.54
CA ALA A 166 10.30 -0.78 -13.90
C ALA A 166 8.85 -1.31 -14.02
N LEU A 167 8.38 -2.08 -13.03
CA LEU A 167 7.01 -2.60 -13.02
C LEU A 167 5.97 -1.53 -12.68
N TYR A 168 6.20 -0.73 -11.64
CA TYR A 168 5.21 0.21 -11.14
C TYR A 168 5.32 1.62 -11.74
N GLY A 169 6.51 2.03 -12.17
CA GLY A 169 6.75 3.36 -12.76
C GLY A 169 5.83 3.66 -13.96
N PRO A 170 5.72 2.78 -14.96
CA PRO A 170 4.82 2.99 -16.09
C PRO A 170 3.34 3.10 -15.69
N VAL A 171 2.90 2.39 -14.65
CA VAL A 171 1.53 2.47 -14.13
C VAL A 171 1.27 3.84 -13.50
N TYR A 172 2.18 4.31 -12.64
CA TYR A 172 2.08 5.65 -12.06
C TYR A 172 2.17 6.75 -13.12
N TYR A 173 3.03 6.58 -14.12
CA TYR A 173 3.11 7.53 -15.23
C TYR A 173 1.76 7.69 -15.94
N ARG A 174 1.10 6.59 -16.31
CA ARG A 174 -0.24 6.65 -16.93
C ARG A 174 -1.31 7.18 -15.98
N LEU A 175 -1.25 6.82 -14.71
CA LEU A 175 -2.18 7.30 -13.70
C LEU A 175 -2.15 8.82 -13.55
N LEU A 176 -0.94 9.40 -13.53
CA LEU A 176 -0.73 10.82 -13.24
C LEU A 176 -0.78 11.70 -14.49
N VAL A 177 -0.21 11.23 -15.59
CA VAL A 177 -0.12 11.99 -16.84
C VAL A 177 -1.31 11.77 -17.77
N GLY A 178 -2.06 10.67 -17.59
CA GLY A 178 -3.30 10.41 -18.34
C GLY A 178 -3.10 9.98 -19.79
N ARG A 179 -1.93 9.45 -20.16
CA ARG A 179 -1.66 8.98 -21.52
C ARG A 179 -1.98 7.49 -21.69
N GLY A 180 -3.20 7.21 -22.14
CA GLY A 180 -3.69 5.87 -22.43
C GLY A 180 -4.32 5.15 -21.23
N PRO A 181 -5.09 4.08 -21.48
CA PRO A 181 -5.83 3.38 -20.44
C PRO A 181 -4.91 2.51 -19.58
N LEU A 182 -5.21 2.47 -18.29
CA LEU A 182 -4.76 1.41 -17.41
C LEU A 182 -5.64 0.17 -17.66
N SER A 183 -5.07 -0.90 -18.20
CA SER A 183 -5.78 -2.13 -18.56
C SER A 183 -4.95 -3.36 -18.20
N GLU A 184 -5.59 -4.53 -18.12
CA GLU A 184 -4.88 -5.80 -17.89
C GLU A 184 -3.87 -6.08 -19.01
N ARG A 185 -4.21 -5.80 -20.27
CA ARG A 185 -3.26 -5.92 -21.38
C ARG A 185 -2.01 -5.05 -21.17
N TYR A 186 -2.17 -3.87 -20.59
CA TYR A 186 -1.03 -3.02 -20.28
C TYR A 186 -0.19 -3.59 -19.14
N ALA A 187 -0.82 -4.16 -18.11
CA ALA A 187 -0.11 -4.89 -17.06
C ALA A 187 0.74 -6.03 -17.63
N ASP A 188 0.15 -6.82 -18.52
CA ASP A 188 0.84 -7.93 -19.18
C ASP A 188 2.04 -7.45 -19.98
N SER A 189 1.85 -6.40 -20.80
CA SER A 189 2.94 -5.84 -21.61
C SER A 189 4.12 -5.35 -20.77
N ILE A 190 3.84 -4.66 -19.63
CA ILE A 190 4.90 -4.24 -18.69
C ILE A 190 5.59 -5.47 -18.09
N SER A 191 4.82 -6.47 -17.64
CA SER A 191 5.35 -7.68 -17.03
C SER A 191 6.26 -8.43 -18.00
N ASP A 192 5.82 -8.60 -19.25
CA ASP A 192 6.61 -9.28 -20.29
C ASP A 192 7.91 -8.51 -20.59
N MET A 193 7.83 -7.18 -20.76
CA MET A 193 9.02 -6.36 -21.00
C MET A 193 10.04 -6.41 -19.87
N VAL A 194 9.58 -6.45 -18.62
CA VAL A 194 10.49 -6.52 -17.46
C VAL A 194 11.10 -7.90 -17.32
N LEU A 195 10.29 -8.96 -17.54
CA LEU A 195 10.75 -10.36 -17.39
C LEU A 195 11.61 -10.85 -18.55
N GLU A 196 11.39 -10.35 -19.77
CA GLU A 196 12.07 -10.81 -20.99
C GLU A 196 13.12 -9.82 -21.50
N GLY A 197 13.04 -8.56 -21.07
CA GLY A 197 13.84 -7.48 -21.62
C GLY A 197 13.28 -6.95 -22.95
N ILE A 198 14.02 -6.05 -23.62
CA ILE A 198 13.64 -5.41 -24.88
C ILE A 198 14.56 -5.77 -26.05
N VAL A 199 15.70 -6.36 -25.74
CA VAL A 199 16.70 -6.75 -26.75
C VAL A 199 16.33 -8.11 -27.30
N ASN A 200 16.28 -8.22 -28.62
CA ASN A 200 16.12 -9.52 -29.28
C ASN A 200 17.34 -10.42 -28.94
N PRO A 201 17.17 -11.56 -28.27
CA PRO A 201 18.29 -12.43 -27.89
C PRO A 201 19.09 -12.97 -29.08
N HIS A 202 18.52 -12.86 -30.31
CA HIS A 202 19.18 -13.26 -31.56
C HIS A 202 19.77 -12.10 -32.33
N HIS A 203 19.68 -10.86 -31.80
CA HIS A 203 20.29 -9.69 -32.40
C HIS A 203 21.74 -9.55 -31.94
N GLU A 204 22.67 -9.92 -32.81
CA GLU A 204 24.08 -9.66 -32.57
C GLU A 204 24.35 -8.16 -32.75
N PHE A 205 24.78 -7.51 -31.67
CA PHE A 205 25.24 -6.13 -31.74
C PHE A 205 26.54 -6.08 -32.52
N THR A 206 26.50 -5.57 -33.74
CA THR A 206 27.72 -5.27 -34.51
C THR A 206 28.08 -3.81 -34.18
N PRO A 207 29.15 -3.55 -33.38
CA PRO A 207 29.59 -2.18 -33.17
C PRO A 207 30.02 -1.61 -34.52
N ASP A 208 29.54 -0.43 -34.86
CA ASP A 208 29.95 0.29 -36.06
C ASP A 208 31.48 0.36 -36.07
N ALA A 209 32.10 -0.27 -37.10
CA ALA A 209 33.51 -0.15 -37.35
C ALA A 209 33.82 1.32 -37.65
N LYS A 210 34.49 2.02 -36.72
CA LYS A 210 35.04 3.36 -36.92
C LYS A 210 36.22 3.31 -37.86
#